data_ac6f903865a2eab932ebfbe4e258e64f
#
_entry.id   ac6f903865a2eab932ebfbe4e258e64f
#
_cell.length_a   1.000
_cell.length_b   1.000
_cell.length_c   1.000
_cell.angle_alpha   90.00
_cell.angle_beta   90.00
_cell.angle_gamma   90.00
#
_symmetry.space_group_name_H-M   'P 1'
#
loop_
_entity.id
_entity.type
_entity.pdbx_description
1 polymer ?
#
loop_
_entity_poly.entity_id
_entity_poly.type
_entity_poly.pdbx_seq_one_letter_code
_entity_poly.pdbx_strand_id
1 'polypeptide(L)'
;MQHVQLSDVQVANLTLLLTIRDGILQDRMSACCKFALDANQAERLGAMSVQQVMAIVANVGDATLFPPRRDLVTLLDTPLPLARPLAAAYAVQPLSA
;
A
#
# COMPACT_ATOMS: atom_id res chain seq x y z
N MET A 1 -4.64 32.30 2.63
CA MET A 1 -4.23 30.97 3.01
C MET A 1 -4.57 30.00 1.90
N GLN A 2 -3.56 29.36 1.36
CA GLN A 2 -3.78 28.44 0.26
C GLN A 2 -4.17 27.08 0.81
N HIS A 3 -5.28 26.56 0.32
CA HIS A 3 -5.66 25.18 0.60
C HIS A 3 -5.02 24.28 -0.42
N VAL A 4 -4.12 23.42 0.04
CA VAL A 4 -3.61 22.38 -0.81
C VAL A 4 -4.67 21.29 -0.91
N GLN A 5 -5.29 21.20 -2.06
CA GLN A 5 -6.33 20.21 -2.29
C GLN A 5 -5.70 19.02 -3.02
N LEU A 6 -5.63 17.88 -2.33
CA LEU A 6 -5.13 16.66 -2.92
C LEU A 6 -6.23 16.02 -3.77
N SER A 7 -5.82 15.44 -4.90
CA SER A 7 -6.75 14.62 -5.68
C SER A 7 -7.10 13.33 -4.94
N ASP A 8 -8.13 12.64 -5.38
CA ASP A 8 -8.53 11.36 -4.81
C ASP A 8 -7.39 10.34 -4.87
N VAL A 9 -6.65 10.29 -5.97
CA VAL A 9 -5.50 9.39 -6.12
C VAL A 9 -4.40 9.78 -5.12
N GLN A 10 -4.13 11.06 -4.97
CA GLN A 10 -3.13 11.53 -4.00
C GLN A 10 -3.53 11.19 -2.58
N VAL A 11 -4.80 11.33 -2.23
CA VAL A 11 -5.29 10.93 -0.90
C VAL A 11 -5.11 9.43 -0.68
N ALA A 12 -5.43 8.62 -1.67
CA ALA A 12 -5.26 7.17 -1.58
C ALA A 12 -3.78 6.80 -1.39
N ASN A 13 -2.89 7.38 -2.20
CA ASN A 13 -1.45 7.15 -2.07
C ASN A 13 -0.94 7.57 -0.70
N LEU A 14 -1.33 8.75 -0.25
CA LEU A 14 -0.88 9.28 1.05
C LEU A 14 -1.35 8.39 2.19
N THR A 15 -2.60 8.01 2.20
CA THR A 15 -3.18 7.16 3.24
C THR A 15 -2.46 5.83 3.31
N LEU A 16 -2.24 5.18 2.17
CA LEU A 16 -1.57 3.88 2.14
C LEU A 16 -0.11 3.99 2.55
N LEU A 17 0.62 4.99 2.05
CA LEU A 17 2.02 5.16 2.41
C LEU A 17 2.19 5.42 3.91
N LEU A 18 1.37 6.28 4.49
CA LEU A 18 1.44 6.55 5.93
C LEU A 18 1.05 5.34 6.76
N THR A 19 0.02 4.62 6.35
CA THR A 19 -0.43 3.41 7.05
C THR A 19 0.67 2.35 7.03
N ILE A 20 1.28 2.12 5.89
CA ILE A 20 2.36 1.14 5.75
C ILE A 20 3.58 1.56 6.56
N ARG A 21 3.97 2.82 6.45
CA ARG A 21 5.10 3.37 7.21
C ARG A 21 4.90 3.18 8.71
N ASP A 22 3.73 3.53 9.22
CA ASP A 22 3.44 3.38 10.63
C ASP A 22 3.48 1.91 11.06
N GLY A 23 2.98 1.02 10.21
CA GLY A 23 3.06 -0.41 10.44
C GLY A 23 4.51 -0.91 10.53
N ILE A 24 5.38 -0.43 9.64
CA ILE A 24 6.80 -0.78 9.65
C ILE A 24 7.47 -0.33 10.95
N LEU A 25 7.14 0.88 11.41
CA LEU A 25 7.72 1.42 12.64
C LEU A 25 7.26 0.66 13.88
N GLN A 26 6.05 0.09 13.85
CA GLN A 26 5.53 -0.70 14.95
C GLN A 26 6.07 -2.12 14.94
N ASP A 27 6.02 -2.79 13.79
CA ASP A 27 6.47 -4.17 13.63
C ASP A 27 6.80 -4.40 12.16
N ARG A 28 8.08 -4.32 11.85
CA ARG A 28 8.57 -4.42 10.48
C ARG A 28 8.20 -5.74 9.81
N MET A 29 8.38 -6.83 10.52
CA MET A 29 8.11 -8.16 9.98
C MET A 29 6.62 -8.34 9.66
N SER A 30 5.77 -7.92 10.59
CA SER A 30 4.32 -7.96 10.38
C SER A 30 3.90 -7.09 9.21
N ALA A 31 4.47 -5.90 9.08
CA ALA A 31 4.15 -4.99 7.97
C ALA A 31 4.58 -5.58 6.63
N CYS A 32 5.74 -6.22 6.56
CA CYS A 32 6.18 -6.88 5.33
C CYS A 32 5.20 -7.96 4.89
N CYS A 33 4.69 -8.73 5.83
CA CYS A 33 3.70 -9.76 5.53
C CYS A 33 2.35 -9.17 5.10
N LYS A 34 1.86 -8.18 5.85
CA LYS A 34 0.53 -7.59 5.59
C LYS A 34 0.47 -6.86 4.27
N PHE A 35 1.52 -6.15 3.92
CA PHE A 35 1.53 -5.26 2.77
C PHE A 35 2.38 -5.80 1.62
N ALA A 36 2.84 -7.04 1.73
CA ALA A 36 3.63 -7.70 0.70
C ALA A 36 4.87 -6.88 0.30
N LEU A 37 5.62 -6.42 1.30
CA LEU A 37 6.83 -5.64 1.09
C LEU A 37 8.07 -6.52 1.13
N ASP A 38 9.05 -6.20 0.29
CA ASP A 38 10.38 -6.76 0.45
C ASP A 38 11.19 -5.95 1.48
N ALA A 39 12.37 -6.47 1.85
CA ALA A 39 13.19 -5.84 2.87
C ALA A 39 13.63 -4.43 2.47
N ASN A 40 13.94 -4.21 1.21
CA ASN A 40 14.37 -2.89 0.73
C ASN A 40 13.24 -1.88 0.77
N GLN A 41 12.04 -2.28 0.36
CA GLN A 41 10.87 -1.42 0.44
C GLN A 41 10.56 -1.03 1.88
N ALA A 42 10.60 -2.00 2.79
CA ALA A 42 10.34 -1.74 4.20
C ALA A 42 11.39 -0.81 4.81
N GLU A 43 12.67 -1.02 4.50
CA GLU A 43 13.73 -0.17 4.99
C GLU A 43 13.59 1.26 4.50
N ARG A 44 13.36 1.43 3.21
CA ARG A 44 13.23 2.74 2.60
C ARG A 44 12.03 3.50 3.13
N LEU A 45 10.89 2.85 3.16
CA LEU A 45 9.65 3.47 3.59
C LEU A 45 9.66 3.79 5.08
N GLY A 46 10.22 2.89 5.90
CA GLY A 46 10.34 3.11 7.33
C GLY A 46 11.28 4.26 7.71
N ALA A 47 12.21 4.59 6.83
CA ALA A 47 13.16 5.68 7.06
C ALA A 47 12.62 7.04 6.62
N MET A 48 11.48 7.09 5.94
CA MET A 48 10.92 8.35 5.44
C MET A 48 10.21 9.12 6.55
N SER A 49 10.37 10.44 6.52
CA SER A 49 9.56 11.32 7.33
C SER A 49 8.18 11.51 6.68
N VAL A 50 7.22 12.01 7.47
CA VAL A 50 5.90 12.37 6.95
C VAL A 50 6.02 13.39 5.82
N GLN A 51 6.91 14.36 5.97
CA GLN A 51 7.12 15.39 4.94
C GLN A 51 7.66 14.79 3.65
N GLN A 52 8.56 13.82 3.75
CA GLN A 52 9.08 13.12 2.56
C GLN A 52 7.97 12.32 1.86
N VAL A 53 7.11 11.67 2.62
CA VAL A 53 5.96 10.96 2.06
C VAL A 53 5.05 11.94 1.32
N MET A 54 4.74 13.08 1.93
CA MET A 54 3.90 14.09 1.30
C MET A 54 4.52 14.64 0.02
N ALA A 55 5.84 14.83 0.01
CA ALA A 55 6.55 15.30 -1.18
C ALA A 55 6.45 14.28 -2.33
N ILE A 56 6.59 13.01 -2.04
CA ILE A 56 6.43 11.97 -3.05
C ILE A 56 5.01 11.94 -3.60
N VAL A 57 4.02 12.00 -2.74
CA VAL A 57 2.61 12.01 -3.16
C VAL A 57 2.34 13.20 -4.09
N ALA A 58 2.86 14.37 -3.74
CA ALA A 58 2.70 15.57 -4.56
C ALA A 58 3.37 15.40 -5.94
N ASN A 59 4.55 14.81 -5.98
CA ASN A 59 5.31 14.65 -7.23
C ASN A 59 4.79 13.54 -8.13
N VAL A 60 4.20 12.51 -7.55
CA VAL A 60 3.61 11.40 -8.33
C VAL A 60 2.33 11.85 -9.03
N GLY A 61 1.60 12.79 -8.44
CA GLY A 61 0.37 13.32 -9.02
C GLY A 61 -0.75 12.29 -9.04
N ASP A 62 -1.35 12.07 -10.20
CA ASP A 62 -2.52 11.21 -10.35
C ASP A 62 -2.19 9.75 -10.70
N ALA A 63 -0.93 9.35 -10.58
CA ALA A 63 -0.54 7.97 -10.79
C ALA A 63 -0.68 7.19 -9.48
N THR A 64 -1.48 6.12 -9.50
CA THR A 64 -1.63 5.29 -8.31
C THR A 64 -0.37 4.46 -8.06
N LEU A 65 0.08 4.42 -6.80
CA LEU A 65 1.23 3.63 -6.39
C LEU A 65 0.87 2.21 -6.00
N PHE A 66 -0.41 1.94 -5.78
CA PHE A 66 -0.90 0.66 -5.29
C PHE A 66 -2.06 0.19 -6.18
N PRO A 67 -1.73 -0.44 -7.32
CA PRO A 67 -2.77 -0.89 -8.23
C PRO A 67 -3.58 -2.04 -7.63
N PRO A 68 -4.81 -2.26 -8.12
CA PRO A 68 -5.60 -3.39 -7.68
C PRO A 68 -4.87 -4.71 -7.91
N ARG A 69 -5.13 -5.68 -7.03
CA ARG A 69 -4.60 -7.02 -7.19
C ARG A 69 -5.13 -7.66 -8.47
N ARG A 70 -4.35 -8.54 -9.06
CA ARG A 70 -4.75 -9.24 -10.29
C ARG A 70 -5.98 -10.11 -10.09
N ASP A 71 -6.17 -10.64 -8.88
CA ASP A 71 -7.29 -11.51 -8.55
C ASP A 71 -8.48 -10.74 -7.96
N LEU A 72 -8.49 -9.42 -8.06
CA LEU A 72 -9.53 -8.60 -7.44
C LEU A 72 -10.94 -9.02 -7.88
N VAL A 73 -11.16 -9.21 -9.19
CA VAL A 73 -12.48 -9.60 -9.70
C VAL A 73 -12.89 -10.96 -9.13
N THR A 74 -11.96 -11.90 -9.07
CA THR A 74 -12.23 -13.22 -8.46
C THR A 74 -12.66 -13.07 -7.02
N LEU A 75 -11.99 -12.20 -6.26
CA LEU A 75 -12.34 -11.95 -4.86
C LEU A 75 -13.70 -11.31 -4.73
N LEU A 76 -14.04 -10.36 -5.61
CA LEU A 76 -15.34 -9.69 -5.59
C LEU A 76 -16.48 -10.65 -5.91
N ASP A 77 -16.23 -11.65 -6.76
CA ASP A 77 -17.24 -12.64 -7.16
C ASP A 77 -17.30 -13.86 -6.24
N THR A 78 -16.36 -13.95 -5.30
CA THR A 78 -16.29 -15.09 -4.38
C THR A 78 -17.27 -14.89 -3.21
N PRO A 79 -17.97 -15.94 -2.77
CA PRO A 79 -18.79 -15.85 -1.56
C PRO A 79 -17.97 -15.33 -0.39
N LEU A 80 -18.53 -14.39 0.38
CA LEU A 80 -17.81 -13.71 1.45
C LEU A 80 -17.07 -14.62 2.41
N PRO A 81 -17.63 -15.77 2.85
CA PRO A 81 -16.90 -16.67 3.75
C PRO A 81 -15.60 -17.23 3.17
N LEU A 82 -15.49 -17.29 1.83
CA LEU A 82 -14.31 -17.82 1.15
C LEU A 82 -13.34 -16.73 0.69
N ALA A 83 -13.76 -15.46 0.69
CA ALA A 83 -12.95 -14.37 0.17
C ALA A 83 -11.66 -14.16 0.99
N ARG A 84 -11.76 -14.26 2.32
CA ARG A 84 -10.60 -14.04 3.19
C ARG A 84 -9.52 -15.10 3.03
N PRO A 85 -9.82 -16.40 3.11
CA PRO A 85 -8.77 -17.41 2.89
C PRO A 85 -8.20 -17.37 1.48
N LEU A 86 -9.02 -17.07 0.47
CA LEU A 86 -8.54 -16.94 -0.89
C LEU A 86 -7.60 -15.74 -1.04
N ALA A 87 -7.96 -14.60 -0.46
CA ALA A 87 -7.11 -13.42 -0.45
C ALA A 87 -5.78 -13.69 0.24
N ALA A 88 -5.81 -14.39 1.38
CA ALA A 88 -4.60 -14.74 2.11
C ALA A 88 -3.71 -15.72 1.33
N ALA A 89 -4.30 -16.66 0.60
CA ALA A 89 -3.55 -17.64 -0.19
C ALA A 89 -2.72 -17.00 -1.29
N TYR A 90 -3.19 -15.88 -1.85
CA TYR A 90 -2.50 -15.19 -2.96
C TYR A 90 -1.77 -13.93 -2.54
N ALA A 91 -1.86 -13.53 -1.26
CA ALA A 91 -1.33 -12.25 -0.79
C ALA A 91 0.19 -12.14 -0.93
N VAL A 92 0.91 -13.26 -0.86
CA VAL A 92 2.37 -13.29 -0.89
C VAL A 92 2.93 -14.00 -2.11
N GLN A 93 2.13 -14.15 -3.16
CA GLN A 93 2.69 -14.71 -4.38
C GLN A 93 3.73 -13.76 -4.94
N PRO A 94 4.98 -14.23 -5.12
CA PRO A 94 5.97 -13.37 -5.75
C PRO A 94 5.50 -13.05 -7.15
N LEU A 95 5.67 -11.79 -7.53
CA LEU A 95 5.53 -11.41 -8.91
C LEU A 95 6.62 -12.12 -9.66
N SER A 96 6.29 -13.25 -10.23
CA SER A 96 7.21 -13.86 -11.15
C SER A 96 7.32 -12.92 -12.33
N ALA A 97 8.50 -12.45 -12.52
CA ALA A 97 8.80 -11.64 -13.68
C ALA A 97 8.50 -12.42 -14.94
#